data_79bf27c54abec0a6e3c661e55250e822
#
_entry.id   79bf27c54abec0a6e3c661e55250e822
#
_cell.length_a   1.000
_cell.length_b   1.000
_cell.length_c   1.000
_cell.angle_alpha   90.00
_cell.angle_beta   90.00
_cell.angle_gamma   90.00
#
_symmetry.space_group_name_H-M   'P 1'
#
loop_
_entity.id
_entity.type
_entity.pdbx_description
1 polymer ?
#
loop_
_entity_poly.entity_id
_entity_poly.type
_entity_poly.pdbx_seq_one_letter_code
_entity_poly.pdbx_strand_id
1 'polypeptide(L)'
;KGDAEIIGVRVYNENMEEWSMFYPLEKIIIMVDCKVLKKSTHLNVALRIRNKEGLKIYSWGTLNQDIEILANRSTGNVFWNKFFDKDEKFAVRFEFESPFGTNLYEIQASISEEETPDYMNQTILHWKDEAAFFQGVVSMKEYFFGGAFDLKMKVELV
;
A
#
# COMPACT_ATOMS: atom_id res chain seq x y z
N LYS A 1 16.22 -12.72 -1.94
CA LYS A 1 14.95 -13.27 -1.48
C LYS A 1 15.15 -14.09 -0.25
N GLY A 2 14.32 -13.88 0.72
CA GLY A 2 14.34 -14.65 1.95
C GLY A 2 13.32 -15.78 1.90
N ASP A 3 12.59 -15.92 3.00
CA ASP A 3 11.61 -16.98 3.17
C ASP A 3 10.27 -16.70 2.49
N ALA A 4 10.12 -15.56 1.88
CA ALA A 4 8.93 -15.15 1.14
C ALA A 4 9.32 -14.22 0.01
N GLU A 5 8.45 -14.11 -1.00
CA GLU A 5 8.71 -13.24 -2.15
C GLU A 5 7.44 -12.59 -2.65
N ILE A 6 7.61 -11.44 -3.27
CA ILE A 6 6.57 -10.75 -4.01
C ILE A 6 6.63 -11.25 -5.44
N ILE A 7 5.52 -11.81 -5.92
CA ILE A 7 5.40 -12.33 -7.28
C ILE A 7 5.10 -11.19 -8.24
N GLY A 8 4.23 -10.27 -7.84
CA GLY A 8 3.87 -9.13 -8.67
C GLY A 8 2.98 -8.14 -7.94
N VAL A 9 2.89 -6.95 -8.53
CA VAL A 9 2.05 -5.86 -8.01
C VAL A 9 1.21 -5.36 -9.19
N ARG A 10 -0.10 -5.23 -8.98
CA ARG A 10 -1.03 -4.79 -10.01
C ARG A 10 -1.91 -3.67 -9.48
N VAL A 11 -2.23 -2.73 -10.34
CA VAL A 11 -3.06 -1.57 -10.00
C VAL A 11 -4.39 -1.69 -10.73
N TYR A 12 -5.47 -1.48 -9.99
CA TYR A 12 -6.84 -1.60 -10.51
C TYR A 12 -7.66 -0.38 -10.14
N ASN A 13 -8.69 -0.14 -10.94
CA ASN A 13 -9.74 0.81 -10.60
C ASN A 13 -10.82 0.13 -9.72
N GLU A 14 -11.84 0.88 -9.39
CA GLU A 14 -12.96 0.44 -8.56
C GLU A 14 -13.70 -0.78 -9.15
N ASN A 15 -13.70 -0.90 -10.47
CA ASN A 15 -14.37 -2.01 -11.17
C ASN A 15 -13.47 -3.23 -11.36
N MET A 16 -12.30 -3.24 -10.71
CA MET A 16 -11.29 -4.30 -10.83
C MET A 16 -10.76 -4.48 -12.24
N GLU A 17 -10.70 -3.40 -13.00
CA GLU A 17 -10.00 -3.35 -14.28
C GLU A 17 -8.59 -2.82 -14.05
N GLU A 18 -7.59 -3.37 -14.71
CA GLU A 18 -6.25 -2.81 -14.65
C GLU A 18 -6.28 -1.37 -15.15
N TRP A 19 -5.74 -0.46 -14.36
CA TRP A 19 -5.87 0.97 -14.61
C TRP A 19 -4.66 1.69 -14.07
N SER A 20 -4.27 2.78 -14.72
CA SER A 20 -3.03 3.47 -14.33
C SER A 20 -3.15 4.98 -14.25
N MET A 21 -4.33 5.55 -14.46
CA MET A 21 -4.53 6.99 -14.37
C MET A 21 -5.76 7.30 -13.54
N PHE A 22 -5.57 8.14 -12.50
CA PHE A 22 -6.63 8.41 -11.54
C PHE A 22 -6.81 9.90 -11.33
N TYR A 23 -8.08 10.30 -11.26
CA TYR A 23 -8.47 11.64 -10.84
C TYR A 23 -8.65 11.68 -9.31
N PRO A 24 -8.66 12.88 -8.69
CA PRO A 24 -8.87 12.98 -7.27
C PRO A 24 -10.12 12.24 -6.81
N LEU A 25 -10.04 11.59 -5.65
CA LEU A 25 -11.12 10.86 -4.99
C LEU A 25 -11.48 9.52 -5.65
N GLU A 26 -10.95 9.22 -6.83
CA GLU A 26 -11.17 7.91 -7.43
C GLU A 26 -10.47 6.84 -6.60
N LYS A 27 -11.10 5.68 -6.49
CA LYS A 27 -10.55 4.56 -5.74
C LYS A 27 -9.39 3.92 -6.51
N ILE A 28 -8.27 3.75 -5.81
CA ILE A 28 -7.12 3.02 -6.31
C ILE A 28 -7.02 1.72 -5.52
N ILE A 29 -6.90 0.61 -6.23
CA ILE A 29 -6.73 -0.70 -5.61
C ILE A 29 -5.39 -1.25 -6.07
N ILE A 30 -4.57 -1.67 -5.10
CA ILE A 30 -3.26 -2.25 -5.38
C ILE A 30 -3.25 -3.67 -4.81
N MET A 31 -2.99 -4.64 -5.68
CA MET A 31 -2.91 -6.05 -5.30
C MET A 31 -1.45 -6.47 -5.28
N VAL A 32 -1.00 -7.01 -4.16
CA VAL A 32 0.36 -7.54 -4.01
C VAL A 32 0.25 -9.04 -3.91
N ASP A 33 0.75 -9.73 -4.93
CA ASP A 33 0.76 -11.19 -4.96
C ASP A 33 2.06 -11.70 -4.32
N CYS A 34 1.91 -12.57 -3.36
CA CYS A 34 3.02 -13.09 -2.55
C CYS A 34 3.07 -14.61 -2.56
N LYS A 35 4.25 -15.14 -2.28
CA LYS A 35 4.46 -16.57 -2.06
C LYS A 35 5.40 -16.75 -0.89
N VAL A 36 5.07 -17.69 -0.01
CA VAL A 36 5.95 -18.10 1.08
C VAL A 36 6.78 -19.27 0.59
N LEU A 37 8.09 -19.21 0.81
CA LEU A 37 9.01 -20.26 0.39
C LEU A 37 9.29 -21.27 1.49
N LYS A 38 8.92 -20.92 2.71
CA LYS A 38 9.03 -21.80 3.86
C LYS A 38 7.97 -21.39 4.87
N LYS A 39 7.52 -22.30 5.71
CA LYS A 39 6.51 -22.03 6.75
C LYS A 39 6.87 -20.76 7.51
N SER A 40 5.97 -19.81 7.57
CA SER A 40 6.23 -18.46 8.10
C SER A 40 5.03 -17.92 8.86
N THR A 41 5.34 -17.01 9.76
CA THR A 41 4.36 -16.20 10.47
C THR A 41 4.97 -14.83 10.75
N HIS A 42 4.21 -13.92 11.35
CA HIS A 42 4.65 -12.57 11.71
C HIS A 42 5.11 -11.77 10.50
N LEU A 43 4.40 -11.92 9.40
CA LEU A 43 4.74 -11.23 8.17
C LEU A 43 4.08 -9.84 8.11
N ASN A 44 4.72 -8.97 7.37
CA ASN A 44 4.23 -7.64 7.07
C ASN A 44 4.42 -7.42 5.56
N VAL A 45 3.33 -7.18 4.86
CA VAL A 45 3.36 -6.81 3.43
C VAL A 45 3.10 -5.32 3.36
N ALA A 46 4.00 -4.58 2.76
CA ALA A 46 3.97 -3.12 2.78
C ALA A 46 4.20 -2.52 1.40
N LEU A 47 3.66 -1.32 1.22
CA LEU A 47 3.87 -0.50 0.05
C LEU A 47 4.60 0.77 0.44
N ARG A 48 5.40 1.27 -0.49
CA ARG A 48 5.93 2.63 -0.46
C ARG A 48 5.58 3.28 -1.79
N ILE A 49 5.05 4.49 -1.73
CA ILE A 49 4.72 5.27 -2.92
C ILE A 49 5.70 6.42 -3.01
N ARG A 50 6.35 6.57 -4.17
CA ARG A 50 7.24 7.68 -4.47
C ARG A 50 6.71 8.44 -5.68
N ASN A 51 7.00 9.74 -5.74
CA ASN A 51 6.68 10.51 -6.93
C ASN A 51 7.83 10.41 -7.95
N LYS A 52 7.62 11.01 -9.12
CA LYS A 52 8.59 11.01 -10.22
C LYS A 52 9.95 11.60 -9.80
N GLU A 53 9.95 12.55 -8.88
CA GLU A 53 11.18 13.17 -8.37
C GLU A 53 11.91 12.29 -7.35
N GLY A 54 11.36 11.13 -7.02
CA GLY A 54 11.96 10.20 -6.07
C GLY A 54 11.64 10.47 -4.62
N LEU A 55 10.74 11.42 -4.34
CA LEU A 55 10.33 11.73 -2.98
C LEU A 55 9.36 10.65 -2.48
N LYS A 56 9.64 10.09 -1.31
CA LYS A 56 8.73 9.17 -0.64
C LYS A 56 7.50 9.94 -0.16
N ILE A 57 6.35 9.58 -0.71
CA ILE A 57 5.08 10.22 -0.40
C ILE A 57 4.40 9.55 0.77
N TYR A 58 4.39 8.22 0.79
CA TYR A 58 3.60 7.48 1.76
C TYR A 58 4.10 6.04 1.85
N SER A 59 3.95 5.46 3.03
CA SER A 59 4.14 4.02 3.19
C SER A 59 3.09 3.48 4.15
N TRP A 60 2.61 2.29 3.86
CA TRP A 60 1.63 1.59 4.67
C TRP A 60 1.77 0.10 4.45
N GLY A 61 1.61 -0.67 5.51
CA GLY A 61 1.68 -2.11 5.44
C GLY A 61 0.59 -2.76 6.28
N THR A 62 0.48 -4.07 6.15
CA THR A 62 -0.45 -4.83 6.98
C THR A 62 -0.18 -4.58 8.47
N LEU A 63 1.07 -4.36 8.84
CA LEU A 63 1.43 -4.10 10.23
C LEU A 63 0.89 -2.76 10.73
N ASN A 64 0.82 -1.74 9.89
CA ASN A 64 0.20 -0.47 10.30
C ASN A 64 -1.26 -0.67 10.72
N GLN A 65 -2.00 -1.45 9.94
CA GLN A 65 -3.39 -1.76 10.26
C GLN A 65 -3.49 -2.65 11.50
N ASP A 66 -2.58 -3.62 11.63
CA ASP A 66 -2.51 -4.49 12.81
C ASP A 66 -2.29 -3.67 14.09
N ILE A 67 -1.43 -2.66 14.02
CA ILE A 67 -1.17 -1.77 15.16
C ILE A 67 -2.44 -1.04 15.58
N GLU A 68 -3.23 -0.57 14.61
CA GLU A 68 -4.52 0.06 14.92
C GLU A 68 -5.47 -0.91 15.61
N ILE A 69 -5.53 -2.15 15.12
CA ILE A 69 -6.39 -3.18 15.71
C ILE A 69 -5.95 -3.51 17.13
N LEU A 70 -4.66 -3.71 17.33
CA LEU A 70 -4.08 -4.02 18.65
C LEU A 70 -4.26 -2.87 19.65
N ALA A 71 -4.33 -1.65 19.16
CA ALA A 71 -4.58 -0.46 19.98
C ALA A 71 -6.08 -0.20 20.20
N ASN A 72 -6.95 -1.08 19.74
CA ASN A 72 -8.40 -0.95 19.80
C ASN A 72 -8.96 0.28 19.09
N ARG A 73 -8.24 0.76 18.06
CA ARG A 73 -8.68 1.87 17.23
C ARG A 73 -9.42 1.41 15.99
N SER A 74 -9.38 0.13 15.71
CA SER A 74 -10.01 -0.51 14.57
C SER A 74 -10.35 -1.94 14.93
N THR A 75 -11.21 -2.58 14.14
CA THR A 75 -11.59 -3.97 14.31
C THR A 75 -11.11 -4.80 13.13
N GLY A 76 -10.97 -6.10 13.34
CA GLY A 76 -10.55 -7.03 12.29
C GLY A 76 -9.56 -8.05 12.80
N ASN A 77 -9.09 -8.87 11.89
CA ASN A 77 -8.11 -9.91 12.19
C ASN A 77 -6.70 -9.35 12.00
N VAL A 78 -5.84 -9.63 12.96
CA VAL A 78 -4.43 -9.21 12.91
C VAL A 78 -3.68 -10.11 11.92
N PHE A 79 -3.23 -9.52 10.82
CA PHE A 79 -2.48 -10.23 9.78
C PHE A 79 -1.18 -10.82 10.33
N TRP A 80 -0.53 -10.13 11.24
CA TRP A 80 0.72 -10.54 11.87
C TRP A 80 0.61 -11.90 12.55
N ASN A 81 -0.57 -12.27 13.02
CA ASN A 81 -0.82 -13.57 13.68
C ASN A 81 -1.06 -14.72 12.70
N LYS A 82 -1.15 -14.45 11.41
CA LYS A 82 -1.47 -15.48 10.44
C LYS A 82 -0.28 -16.38 10.16
N PHE A 83 -0.54 -17.69 10.07
CA PHE A 83 0.47 -18.68 9.67
C PHE A 83 0.31 -19.01 8.19
N PHE A 84 1.43 -19.17 7.52
CA PHE A 84 1.47 -19.57 6.11
C PHE A 84 2.30 -20.84 5.97
N ASP A 85 1.79 -21.78 5.21
CA ASP A 85 2.51 -23.03 4.92
C ASP A 85 3.51 -22.80 3.78
N LYS A 86 4.50 -23.69 3.71
CA LYS A 86 5.47 -23.67 2.61
C LYS A 86 4.73 -23.71 1.26
N ASP A 87 5.18 -22.88 0.33
CA ASP A 87 4.65 -22.72 -1.02
C ASP A 87 3.24 -22.12 -1.11
N GLU A 88 2.69 -21.68 0.00
CA GLU A 88 1.39 -21.02 0.01
C GLU A 88 1.49 -19.67 -0.73
N LYS A 89 0.51 -19.41 -1.59
CA LYS A 89 0.36 -18.14 -2.30
C LYS A 89 -0.81 -17.38 -1.71
N PHE A 90 -0.65 -16.07 -1.63
CA PHE A 90 -1.72 -15.19 -1.14
C PHE A 90 -1.59 -13.82 -1.78
N ALA A 91 -2.64 -13.05 -1.72
CA ALA A 91 -2.64 -11.67 -2.20
C ALA A 91 -3.09 -10.74 -1.10
N VAL A 92 -2.48 -9.57 -1.05
CA VAL A 92 -2.87 -8.50 -0.13
C VAL A 92 -3.44 -7.36 -0.96
N ARG A 93 -4.62 -6.88 -0.58
CA ARG A 93 -5.32 -5.80 -1.26
C ARG A 93 -5.20 -4.53 -0.45
N PHE A 94 -4.65 -3.49 -1.08
CA PHE A 94 -4.60 -2.14 -0.54
C PHE A 94 -5.60 -1.29 -1.29
N GLU A 95 -6.32 -0.46 -0.58
CA GLU A 95 -7.39 0.31 -1.18
C GLU A 95 -7.46 1.69 -0.56
N PHE A 96 -7.53 2.72 -1.38
CA PHE A 96 -7.65 4.09 -0.92
C PHE A 96 -8.22 4.99 -2.01
N GLU A 97 -8.77 6.14 -1.60
CA GLU A 97 -9.21 7.17 -2.53
C GLU A 97 -8.02 8.07 -2.85
N SER A 98 -7.81 8.39 -4.13
CA SER A 98 -6.64 9.16 -4.55
C SER A 98 -6.61 10.56 -3.92
N PRO A 99 -5.61 10.84 -3.08
CA PRO A 99 -5.40 12.18 -2.53
C PRO A 99 -4.32 12.94 -3.31
N PHE A 100 -3.82 12.37 -4.41
CA PHE A 100 -2.59 12.82 -5.03
C PHE A 100 -2.81 13.91 -6.06
N GLY A 101 -1.85 14.85 -6.08
CA GLY A 101 -1.73 15.83 -7.15
C GLY A 101 -1.24 15.19 -8.44
N THR A 102 -1.18 16.01 -9.50
CA THR A 102 -0.71 15.55 -10.81
C THR A 102 0.76 15.17 -10.75
N ASN A 103 1.04 13.89 -10.99
CA ASN A 103 2.40 13.37 -11.06
C ASN A 103 2.35 11.90 -11.51
N LEU A 104 3.53 11.36 -11.77
CA LEU A 104 3.72 9.92 -11.95
C LEU A 104 4.21 9.34 -10.63
N TYR A 105 3.62 8.24 -10.22
CA TYR A 105 3.92 7.59 -8.94
C TYR A 105 4.44 6.18 -9.16
N GLU A 106 5.49 5.85 -8.43
CA GLU A 106 6.06 4.50 -8.40
C GLU A 106 5.62 3.79 -7.13
N ILE A 107 5.23 2.53 -7.27
CA ILE A 107 4.93 1.67 -6.13
C ILE A 107 6.11 0.74 -5.93
N GLN A 108 6.65 0.76 -4.72
CA GLN A 108 7.60 -0.22 -4.23
C GLN A 108 6.84 -1.11 -3.25
N ALA A 109 7.20 -2.38 -3.21
CA ALA A 109 6.55 -3.32 -2.31
C ALA A 109 7.58 -4.14 -1.56
N SER A 110 7.25 -4.52 -0.34
CA SER A 110 8.12 -5.34 0.47
C SER A 110 7.34 -6.39 1.26
N ILE A 111 8.02 -7.46 1.58
CA ILE A 111 7.53 -8.42 2.55
C ILE A 111 8.65 -8.59 3.58
N SER A 112 8.29 -8.49 4.85
CA SER A 112 9.23 -8.58 5.95
C SER A 112 8.68 -9.49 7.04
N GLU A 113 9.60 -10.01 7.84
CA GLU A 113 9.27 -10.67 9.09
C GLU A 113 9.46 -9.67 10.22
N GLU A 114 8.44 -9.52 11.03
CA GLU A 114 8.44 -8.60 12.16
C GLU A 114 8.42 -9.43 13.44
N GLU A 115 9.53 -9.47 14.15
CA GLU A 115 9.61 -10.27 15.36
C GLU A 115 8.63 -9.79 16.43
N THR A 116 8.41 -8.49 16.48
CA THR A 116 7.42 -7.85 17.35
C THR A 116 6.52 -6.94 16.49
N PRO A 117 5.24 -6.75 16.86
CA PRO A 117 4.30 -5.99 16.02
C PRO A 117 4.40 -4.47 16.24
N ASP A 118 5.59 -3.92 16.17
CA ASP A 118 5.85 -2.51 16.48
C ASP A 118 6.95 -1.88 15.60
N TYR A 119 7.36 -2.55 14.53
CA TYR A 119 8.44 -2.13 13.64
C TYR A 119 9.84 -2.08 14.28
N MET A 120 10.00 -2.58 15.50
CA MET A 120 11.29 -2.49 16.18
C MET A 120 12.28 -3.58 15.78
N ASN A 121 11.80 -4.73 15.32
CA ASN A 121 12.66 -5.87 14.99
C ASN A 121 12.24 -6.44 13.64
N GLN A 122 12.66 -5.76 12.58
CA GLN A 122 12.27 -6.08 11.22
C GLN A 122 13.40 -6.73 10.42
N THR A 123 13.06 -7.79 9.68
CA THR A 123 13.96 -8.39 8.71
C THR A 123 13.25 -8.37 7.36
N ILE A 124 13.83 -7.65 6.39
CA ILE A 124 13.27 -7.59 5.03
C ILE A 124 13.56 -8.93 4.33
N LEU A 125 12.51 -9.60 3.88
CA LEU A 125 12.62 -10.85 3.15
C LEU A 125 12.70 -10.63 1.64
N HIS A 126 11.95 -9.67 1.14
CA HIS A 126 12.00 -9.29 -0.26
C HIS A 126 11.57 -7.84 -0.43
N TRP A 127 12.32 -7.11 -1.23
CA TRP A 127 12.03 -5.73 -1.60
C TRP A 127 11.97 -5.65 -3.11
N LYS A 128 10.93 -5.03 -3.65
CA LYS A 128 10.75 -4.89 -5.10
C LYS A 128 10.57 -3.42 -5.43
N ASP A 129 11.58 -2.84 -6.07
CA ASP A 129 11.50 -1.50 -6.63
C ASP A 129 10.70 -1.54 -7.94
N GLU A 130 10.16 -0.40 -8.32
CA GLU A 130 9.45 -0.25 -9.59
C GLU A 130 8.46 -1.40 -9.83
N ALA A 131 7.75 -1.75 -8.76
CA ALA A 131 6.84 -2.88 -8.82
C ALA A 131 5.61 -2.58 -9.67
N ALA A 132 5.17 -1.33 -9.66
CA ALA A 132 4.07 -0.84 -10.49
C ALA A 132 4.11 0.67 -10.53
N PHE A 133 3.35 1.27 -11.46
CA PHE A 133 3.25 2.71 -11.61
C PHE A 133 1.80 3.11 -11.81
N PHE A 134 1.48 4.32 -11.40
CA PHE A 134 0.21 4.95 -11.75
C PHE A 134 0.39 6.45 -11.87
N GLN A 135 -0.53 7.09 -12.53
CA GLN A 135 -0.52 8.52 -12.75
C GLN A 135 -1.70 9.17 -12.03
N GLY A 136 -1.42 10.24 -11.30
CA GLY A 136 -2.45 11.13 -10.78
C GLY A 136 -2.62 12.29 -11.74
N VAL A 137 -3.86 12.70 -11.96
CA VAL A 137 -4.19 13.84 -12.82
C VAL A 137 -5.25 14.68 -12.11
N VAL A 138 -4.95 15.95 -11.86
CA VAL A 138 -5.92 16.88 -11.30
C VAL A 138 -6.45 17.74 -12.44
N SER A 139 -7.75 17.67 -12.65
CA SER A 139 -8.47 18.43 -13.67
C SER A 139 -9.21 19.59 -13.00
N MET A 140 -9.32 20.73 -13.68
CA MET A 140 -9.95 21.91 -13.12
C MET A 140 -11.48 21.92 -13.30
N LYS A 141 -12.09 20.81 -13.70
CA LYS A 141 -13.51 20.81 -14.06
C LYS A 141 -14.43 20.73 -12.85
N GLU A 142 -14.39 19.63 -12.11
CA GLU A 142 -15.36 19.37 -11.05
C GLU A 142 -14.74 19.43 -9.66
N TYR A 143 -13.47 19.06 -9.56
CA TYR A 143 -12.77 19.04 -8.29
C TYR A 143 -11.31 19.37 -8.54
N PHE A 144 -10.82 20.37 -7.85
CA PHE A 144 -9.46 20.86 -8.06
C PHE A 144 -8.80 21.23 -6.75
N PHE A 145 -7.55 20.86 -6.60
CA PHE A 145 -6.69 21.38 -5.54
C PHE A 145 -5.29 21.62 -6.10
N GLY A 146 -4.56 22.52 -5.47
CA GLY A 146 -3.16 22.76 -5.81
C GLY A 146 -2.24 21.96 -4.90
N GLY A 147 -1.05 21.64 -5.41
CA GLY A 147 -0.03 20.96 -4.62
C GLY A 147 -0.04 19.45 -4.76
N ALA A 148 0.68 18.78 -3.85
CA ALA A 148 0.92 17.35 -3.93
C ALA A 148 -0.18 16.49 -3.32
N PHE A 149 -0.87 17.04 -2.34
CA PHE A 149 -1.80 16.29 -1.50
C PHE A 149 -3.09 17.05 -1.25
N ASP A 150 -4.19 16.34 -1.37
CA ASP A 150 -5.51 16.86 -1.04
C ASP A 150 -5.79 16.65 0.45
N LEU A 151 -5.93 17.73 1.19
CA LEU A 151 -6.26 17.70 2.61
C LEU A 151 -7.77 17.65 2.85
N LYS A 152 -8.58 17.73 1.79
CA LYS A 152 -10.05 17.80 1.90
C LYS A 152 -10.49 18.86 2.90
N MET A 153 -9.84 20.01 2.79
CA MET A 153 -10.01 21.12 3.74
C MET A 153 -11.40 21.72 3.64
N LYS A 154 -11.98 22.02 4.78
CA LYS A 154 -13.24 22.76 4.87
C LYS A 154 -12.96 24.18 5.26
N VAL A 155 -13.76 25.11 4.74
CA VAL A 155 -13.63 26.54 5.04
C VAL A 155 -15.02 27.14 5.21
N GLU A 156 -15.16 28.05 6.17
CA GLU A 156 -16.40 28.78 6.40
C GLU A 156 -16.11 30.21 6.86
N LEU A 157 -17.06 31.09 6.61
CA LEU A 157 -17.02 32.46 7.15
C LEU A 157 -17.58 32.44 8.55
N VAL A 158 -16.87 33.03 9.51
CA VAL A 158 -17.32 33.13 10.91
C VAL A 158 -17.54 34.59 11.31
#